data_316197a9f26be4bf8574c70a885f8f1f
#
_entry.id   316197a9f26be4bf8574c70a885f8f1f
#
_cell.length_a   1.000
_cell.length_b   1.000
_cell.length_c   1.000
_cell.angle_alpha   90.00
_cell.angle_beta   90.00
_cell.angle_gamma   90.00
#
_symmetry.space_group_name_H-M   'P 1'
#
loop_
_entity.id
_entity.type
_entity.pdbx_description
1 polymer ?
#
loop_
_entity_poly.entity_id
_entity_poly.type
_entity_poly.pdbx_seq_one_letter_code
_entity_poly.pdbx_strand_id
1 'polypeptide(L)'
;MLAVAEHLDTVNLPADRQHIEGILERSEKSFGAEVPVVEREFLFVLEDLAKKKVVGTSIIYAQHGTRRAPHIFFRVENDERYSVTLDKHFIHQTLRIGYNYDGQTEIGGLILMPEYRRTPGESLGKALSYVRFLFIRMHRALFRDRVLSELLPPLEADGTSRLWEALGRKFTGLTYQDADLISNDNKEFIHALFPDDPIHTELLPDDVRTLIGQVGPETKAVEAMLRRIGFD
;
A
#
# COMPACT_ATOMS: atom_id res chain seq x y z
N MET A 1 -1.43 -9.43 18.63
CA MET A 1 -1.78 -8.53 17.48
C MET A 1 -2.03 -7.10 17.92
N LEU A 2 -2.89 -6.84 18.90
CA LEU A 2 -3.16 -5.46 19.37
C LEU A 2 -1.85 -4.71 19.69
N ALA A 3 -0.94 -5.31 20.46
CA ALA A 3 0.37 -4.72 20.78
C ALA A 3 1.27 -4.46 19.56
N VAL A 4 1.09 -5.19 18.46
CA VAL A 4 1.81 -4.94 17.20
C VAL A 4 1.19 -3.75 16.46
N ALA A 5 -0.13 -3.62 16.48
CA ALA A 5 -0.86 -2.50 15.91
C ALA A 5 -0.60 -1.19 16.67
N GLU A 6 -0.68 -1.23 18.01
CA GLU A 6 -0.38 -0.06 18.87
C GLU A 6 1.03 0.51 18.68
N HIS A 7 1.98 -0.33 18.29
CA HIS A 7 3.37 0.09 18.11
C HIS A 7 3.61 0.83 16.80
N LEU A 8 2.71 0.73 15.84
CA LEU A 8 2.94 1.26 14.50
C LEU A 8 2.15 2.52 14.21
N ASP A 9 1.04 2.72 14.93
CA ASP A 9 0.12 3.84 14.69
C ASP A 9 -0.07 4.11 13.17
N THR A 10 -0.05 3.00 12.39
CA THR A 10 -0.15 3.07 10.95
C THR A 10 -1.55 2.69 10.52
N VAL A 11 -2.04 3.42 9.58
CA VAL A 11 -3.35 3.33 8.96
C VAL A 11 -3.69 1.92 8.45
N ASN A 12 -2.70 1.15 8.03
CA ASN A 12 -2.89 -0.21 7.49
C ASN A 12 -3.20 -1.28 8.56
N LEU A 13 -3.00 -0.97 9.84
CA LEU A 13 -3.41 -1.83 10.95
C LEU A 13 -3.78 -0.93 12.14
N PRO A 14 -4.98 -0.35 12.15
CA PRO A 14 -5.44 0.46 13.26
C PRO A 14 -5.36 -0.31 14.58
N ALA A 15 -4.96 0.35 15.65
CA ALA A 15 -4.92 -0.21 17.00
C ALA A 15 -6.34 -0.36 17.58
N ASP A 16 -7.31 -0.73 16.73
CA ASP A 16 -8.68 -1.00 17.11
C ASP A 16 -8.90 -2.52 17.22
N ARG A 17 -9.40 -2.94 18.36
CA ARG A 17 -9.64 -4.34 18.66
C ARG A 17 -10.67 -4.97 17.71
N GLN A 18 -11.75 -4.27 17.43
CA GLN A 18 -12.82 -4.78 16.57
C GLN A 18 -12.32 -4.96 15.14
N HIS A 19 -11.50 -4.03 14.66
CA HIS A 19 -10.87 -4.13 13.34
C HIS A 19 -9.94 -5.36 13.26
N ILE A 20 -9.09 -5.57 14.27
CA ILE A 20 -8.18 -6.73 14.33
C ILE A 20 -8.94 -8.04 14.41
N GLU A 21 -10.00 -8.12 15.22
CA GLU A 21 -10.88 -9.31 15.30
C GLU A 21 -11.52 -9.59 13.93
N GLY A 22 -11.93 -8.55 13.19
CA GLY A 22 -12.44 -8.68 11.82
C GLY A 22 -11.40 -9.24 10.83
N ILE A 23 -10.15 -8.79 10.90
CA ILE A 23 -9.06 -9.34 10.06
C ILE A 23 -8.84 -10.82 10.38
N LEU A 24 -8.80 -11.18 11.66
CA LEU A 24 -8.61 -12.59 12.09
C LEU A 24 -9.74 -13.48 11.57
N GLU A 25 -10.99 -13.05 11.74
CA GLU A 25 -12.16 -13.79 11.27
C GLU A 25 -12.16 -13.99 9.75
N ARG A 26 -11.87 -12.91 8.98
CA ARG A 26 -11.78 -13.00 7.51
C ARG A 26 -10.64 -13.92 7.07
N SER A 27 -9.51 -13.86 7.75
CA SER A 27 -8.38 -14.75 7.47
C SER A 27 -8.70 -16.21 7.76
N GLU A 28 -9.34 -16.51 8.90
CA GLU A 28 -9.78 -17.86 9.26
C GLU A 28 -10.73 -18.43 8.21
N LYS A 29 -11.75 -17.67 7.82
CA LYS A 29 -12.69 -18.05 6.75
C LYS A 29 -11.99 -18.24 5.41
N SER A 30 -10.93 -17.45 5.12
CA SER A 30 -10.16 -17.58 3.89
C SER A 30 -9.34 -18.86 3.84
N PHE A 31 -8.69 -19.24 4.94
CA PHE A 31 -8.01 -20.53 5.07
C PHE A 31 -8.98 -21.71 5.05
N GLY A 32 -10.18 -21.54 5.63
CA GLY A 32 -11.27 -22.52 5.59
C GLY A 32 -11.98 -22.64 4.24
N ALA A 33 -11.62 -21.79 3.26
CA ALA A 33 -12.29 -21.72 1.97
C ALA A 33 -13.79 -21.37 2.01
N GLU A 34 -14.21 -20.64 3.04
CA GLU A 34 -15.61 -20.28 3.32
C GLU A 34 -16.06 -19.01 2.59
N VAL A 35 -15.10 -18.28 1.96
CA VAL A 35 -15.37 -17.06 1.20
C VAL A 35 -14.89 -17.21 -0.24
N PRO A 36 -15.48 -16.45 -1.21
CA PRO A 36 -15.04 -16.45 -2.60
C PRO A 36 -13.54 -16.14 -2.72
N VAL A 37 -12.86 -16.75 -3.70
CA VAL A 37 -11.40 -16.58 -3.87
C VAL A 37 -10.99 -15.11 -3.93
N VAL A 38 -11.75 -14.27 -4.62
CA VAL A 38 -11.45 -12.84 -4.81
C VAL A 38 -11.54 -12.00 -3.52
N GLU A 39 -12.21 -12.54 -2.50
CA GLU A 39 -12.41 -11.87 -1.21
C GLU A 39 -11.48 -12.41 -0.11
N ARG A 40 -10.61 -13.40 -0.45
CA ARG A 40 -9.74 -14.04 0.55
C ARG A 40 -8.59 -13.14 0.95
N GLU A 41 -8.36 -13.10 2.24
CA GLU A 41 -7.18 -12.52 2.84
C GLU A 41 -6.50 -13.51 3.78
N PHE A 42 -5.19 -13.62 3.66
CA PHE A 42 -4.39 -14.59 4.41
C PHE A 42 -3.40 -13.86 5.31
N LEU A 43 -3.67 -13.87 6.60
CA LEU A 43 -2.81 -13.28 7.60
C LEU A 43 -1.79 -14.31 8.09
N PHE A 44 -0.53 -13.92 8.09
CA PHE A 44 0.58 -14.66 8.70
C PHE A 44 1.08 -13.89 9.91
N VAL A 45 1.40 -14.61 10.96
CA VAL A 45 1.96 -14.05 12.19
C VAL A 45 3.31 -14.68 12.50
N LEU A 46 4.20 -13.87 13.06
CA LEU A 46 5.45 -14.32 13.66
C LEU A 46 5.28 -14.29 15.17
N GLU A 47 5.46 -15.44 15.82
CA GLU A 47 5.36 -15.58 17.27
C GLU A 47 6.72 -15.87 17.90
N ASP A 48 7.05 -15.13 18.96
CA ASP A 48 8.12 -15.49 19.89
C ASP A 48 7.57 -16.55 20.86
N LEU A 49 7.91 -17.80 20.64
CA LEU A 49 7.41 -18.93 21.42
C LEU A 49 7.85 -18.87 22.89
N ALA A 50 9.02 -18.30 23.17
CA ALA A 50 9.52 -18.19 24.54
C ALA A 50 8.70 -17.16 25.36
N LYS A 51 8.29 -16.08 24.69
CA LYS A 51 7.48 -15.01 25.30
C LYS A 51 5.98 -15.19 25.07
N LYS A 52 5.58 -16.17 24.25
CA LYS A 52 4.18 -16.39 23.83
C LYS A 52 3.54 -15.11 23.30
N LYS A 53 4.27 -14.39 22.44
CA LYS A 53 3.87 -13.07 21.94
C LYS A 53 3.98 -13.01 20.42
N VAL A 54 2.93 -12.52 19.75
CA VAL A 54 3.01 -12.17 18.33
C VAL A 54 3.87 -10.92 18.20
N VAL A 55 4.91 -10.99 17.38
CA VAL A 55 5.93 -9.95 17.21
C VAL A 55 5.99 -9.40 15.79
N GLY A 56 5.23 -9.98 14.87
CA GLY A 56 5.13 -9.48 13.51
C GLY A 56 3.97 -10.07 12.76
N THR A 57 3.58 -9.40 11.67
CA THR A 57 2.46 -9.79 10.78
C THR A 57 2.82 -9.58 9.32
N SER A 58 2.18 -10.32 8.43
CA SER A 58 2.13 -10.04 7.00
C SER A 58 0.83 -10.59 6.40
N ILE A 59 0.31 -9.97 5.36
CA ILE A 59 -0.99 -10.31 4.77
C ILE A 59 -0.84 -10.52 3.26
N ILE A 60 -1.66 -11.41 2.70
CA ILE A 60 -1.94 -11.52 1.27
C ILE A 60 -3.43 -11.27 1.07
N TYR A 61 -3.76 -10.36 0.17
CA TYR A 61 -5.10 -10.23 -0.39
C TYR A 61 -5.10 -10.95 -1.75
N ALA A 62 -6.00 -11.93 -1.91
CA ALA A 62 -6.04 -12.73 -3.15
C ALA A 62 -6.28 -11.86 -4.38
N GLN A 63 -7.07 -10.80 -4.21
CA GLN A 63 -7.31 -9.78 -5.23
C GLN A 63 -7.44 -8.41 -4.57
N HIS A 64 -6.67 -7.44 -5.05
CA HIS A 64 -6.83 -6.02 -4.71
C HIS A 64 -7.68 -5.31 -5.75
N GLY A 65 -8.70 -4.59 -5.30
CA GLY A 65 -9.66 -3.93 -6.18
C GLY A 65 -10.77 -4.86 -6.64
N THR A 66 -11.98 -4.48 -6.29
CA THR A 66 -13.23 -5.13 -6.67
C THR A 66 -14.18 -4.09 -7.23
N ARG A 67 -15.34 -4.53 -7.76
CA ARG A 67 -16.37 -3.59 -8.23
C ARG A 67 -16.95 -2.71 -7.12
N ARG A 68 -16.90 -3.16 -5.86
CA ARG A 68 -17.40 -2.41 -4.69
C ARG A 68 -16.32 -1.53 -4.07
N ALA A 69 -15.07 -1.99 -4.11
CA ALA A 69 -13.92 -1.28 -3.57
C ALA A 69 -12.78 -1.30 -4.60
N PRO A 70 -12.79 -0.40 -5.60
CA PRO A 70 -11.76 -0.36 -6.63
C PRO A 70 -10.40 -0.01 -6.03
N HIS A 71 -9.34 -0.56 -6.61
CA HIS A 71 -8.00 -0.04 -6.40
C HIS A 71 -7.86 1.26 -7.19
N ILE A 72 -7.58 2.36 -6.49
CA ILE A 72 -7.45 3.70 -7.06
C ILE A 72 -5.97 4.09 -7.04
N PHE A 73 -5.46 4.57 -8.16
CA PHE A 73 -4.06 4.95 -8.30
C PHE A 73 -3.91 6.11 -9.28
N PHE A 74 -2.79 6.80 -9.24
CA PHE A 74 -2.38 7.71 -10.30
C PHE A 74 -1.43 7.01 -11.27
N ARG A 75 -1.74 7.09 -12.57
CA ARG A 75 -0.81 6.77 -13.62
C ARG A 75 0.03 8.00 -13.89
N VAL A 76 1.34 7.83 -13.84
CA VAL A 76 2.30 8.89 -14.21
C VAL A 76 2.61 8.74 -15.69
N GLU A 77 2.28 9.75 -16.48
CA GLU A 77 2.46 9.76 -17.94
C GLU A 77 3.33 10.95 -18.34
N ASN A 78 4.11 10.80 -19.41
CA ASN A 78 4.91 11.89 -19.98
C ASN A 78 4.25 12.37 -21.27
N ASP A 79 4.08 13.69 -21.41
CA ASP A 79 3.56 14.37 -22.59
C ASP A 79 4.67 15.23 -23.21
N GLU A 80 5.11 14.83 -24.39
CA GLU A 80 6.17 15.53 -25.11
C GLU A 80 5.59 16.69 -25.91
N ARG A 81 6.19 17.87 -25.74
CA ARG A 81 5.79 19.11 -26.43
C ARG A 81 7.00 19.76 -27.08
N TYR A 82 6.82 20.22 -28.31
CA TYR A 82 7.82 20.97 -29.03
C TYR A 82 7.27 22.32 -29.52
N SER A 83 8.00 23.38 -29.28
CA SER A 83 7.68 24.72 -29.79
C SER A 83 8.63 25.09 -30.90
N VAL A 84 8.14 25.20 -32.13
CA VAL A 84 8.93 25.67 -33.28
C VAL A 84 9.43 27.08 -33.08
N THR A 85 8.61 27.99 -32.52
CA THR A 85 8.95 29.38 -32.29
C THR A 85 10.09 29.56 -31.29
N LEU A 86 10.11 28.74 -30.24
CA LEU A 86 11.11 28.82 -29.19
C LEU A 86 12.29 27.88 -29.41
N ASP A 87 12.18 27.01 -30.41
CA ASP A 87 13.09 25.88 -30.67
C ASP A 87 13.40 25.10 -29.39
N LYS A 88 12.32 24.72 -28.68
CA LYS A 88 12.43 24.03 -27.39
C LYS A 88 11.56 22.81 -27.35
N HIS A 89 12.11 21.75 -26.79
CA HIS A 89 11.43 20.51 -26.46
C HIS A 89 11.25 20.41 -24.94
N PHE A 90 10.02 20.09 -24.52
CA PHE A 90 9.67 19.86 -23.12
C PHE A 90 8.99 18.52 -22.95
N ILE A 91 9.26 17.89 -21.82
CA ILE A 91 8.52 16.71 -21.36
C ILE A 91 7.74 17.15 -20.13
N HIS A 92 6.42 17.19 -20.27
CA HIS A 92 5.51 17.46 -19.17
C HIS A 92 5.06 16.16 -18.53
N GLN A 93 5.13 16.08 -17.22
CA GLN A 93 4.62 14.93 -16.51
C GLN A 93 3.18 15.17 -16.08
N THR A 94 2.31 14.19 -16.28
CA THR A 94 0.90 14.25 -15.87
C THR A 94 0.54 13.09 -14.95
N LEU A 95 -0.41 13.34 -14.05
CA LEU A 95 -1.06 12.34 -13.21
C LEU A 95 -2.48 12.12 -13.72
N ARG A 96 -2.79 10.89 -14.11
CA ARG A 96 -4.14 10.50 -14.49
C ARG A 96 -4.65 9.48 -13.48
N ILE A 97 -5.83 9.75 -12.91
CA ILE A 97 -6.46 8.81 -12.00
C ILE A 97 -6.87 7.54 -12.76
N GLY A 98 -6.66 6.40 -12.13
CA GLY A 98 -7.00 5.10 -12.68
C GLY A 98 -7.68 4.22 -11.65
N TYR A 99 -8.48 3.27 -12.13
CA TYR A 99 -9.28 2.36 -11.30
C TYR A 99 -9.09 0.93 -11.76
N ASN A 100 -8.76 0.02 -10.84
CA ASN A 100 -8.76 -1.41 -11.06
C ASN A 100 -9.91 -2.05 -10.30
N TYR A 101 -10.80 -2.72 -11.03
CA TYR A 101 -11.95 -3.47 -10.48
C TYR A 101 -11.69 -4.98 -10.43
N ASP A 102 -10.59 -5.43 -11.02
CA ASP A 102 -10.13 -6.82 -11.12
C ASP A 102 -8.59 -6.83 -11.06
N GLY A 103 -8.07 -6.32 -9.95
CA GLY A 103 -6.65 -6.04 -9.79
C GLY A 103 -5.81 -7.27 -9.45
N GLN A 104 -4.58 -7.00 -9.11
CA GLN A 104 -3.56 -8.00 -8.80
C GLN A 104 -3.79 -8.62 -7.43
N THR A 105 -3.09 -9.72 -7.15
CA THR A 105 -2.86 -10.15 -5.77
C THR A 105 -2.04 -9.08 -5.05
N GLU A 106 -2.44 -8.69 -3.86
CA GLU A 106 -1.67 -7.71 -3.06
C GLU A 106 -0.98 -8.40 -1.88
N ILE A 107 0.23 -7.95 -1.59
CA ILE A 107 0.95 -8.29 -0.38
C ILE A 107 1.12 -7.02 0.47
N GLY A 108 0.59 -7.06 1.69
CA GLY A 108 0.60 -5.93 2.62
C GLY A 108 0.89 -6.34 4.06
N GLY A 109 0.58 -5.44 4.98
CA GLY A 109 0.59 -5.69 6.42
C GLY A 109 1.91 -6.25 6.98
N LEU A 110 3.04 -5.97 6.31
CA LEU A 110 4.35 -6.45 6.77
C LEU A 110 4.85 -5.58 7.92
N ILE A 111 4.71 -6.12 9.10
CA ILE A 111 5.03 -5.45 10.35
C ILE A 111 5.94 -6.36 11.17
N LEU A 112 6.99 -5.79 11.75
CA LEU A 112 7.87 -6.47 12.71
C LEU A 112 8.20 -5.48 13.82
N MET A 113 8.02 -5.91 15.06
CA MET A 113 8.35 -5.08 16.23
C MET A 113 9.84 -4.69 16.20
N PRO A 114 10.19 -3.43 16.54
CA PRO A 114 11.55 -2.89 16.38
C PRO A 114 12.63 -3.73 17.05
N GLU A 115 12.37 -4.27 18.22
CA GLU A 115 13.30 -5.11 18.97
C GLU A 115 13.66 -6.41 18.26
N TYR A 116 12.83 -6.83 17.26
CA TYR A 116 13.06 -8.03 16.44
C TYR A 116 13.64 -7.72 15.05
N ARG A 117 13.78 -6.45 14.67
CA ARG A 117 14.21 -6.06 13.31
C ARG A 117 15.69 -6.30 13.02
N ARG A 118 16.53 -6.37 14.06
CA ARG A 118 18.00 -6.51 13.92
C ARG A 118 18.55 -7.61 14.83
N THR A 119 17.84 -8.73 14.93
CA THR A 119 18.33 -9.90 15.69
C THR A 119 19.55 -10.47 15.00
N PRO A 120 20.71 -10.56 15.67
CA PRO A 120 21.93 -11.09 15.08
C PRO A 120 21.74 -12.52 14.58
N GLY A 121 22.15 -12.79 13.35
CA GLY A 121 22.04 -14.12 12.72
C GLY A 121 20.65 -14.47 12.21
N GLU A 122 19.64 -13.65 12.42
CA GLU A 122 18.26 -13.89 12.00
C GLU A 122 17.77 -12.81 11.01
N SER A 123 17.00 -13.23 10.05
CA SER A 123 16.34 -12.34 9.07
C SER A 123 14.82 -12.43 9.20
N LEU A 124 14.29 -12.19 10.39
CA LEU A 124 12.88 -12.40 10.75
C LEU A 124 11.93 -11.62 9.82
N GLY A 125 12.23 -10.35 9.51
CA GLY A 125 11.44 -9.57 8.57
C GLY A 125 11.43 -10.15 7.15
N LYS A 126 12.55 -10.71 6.70
CA LYS A 126 12.64 -11.40 5.42
C LYS A 126 11.85 -12.71 5.44
N ALA A 127 11.96 -13.50 6.48
CA ALA A 127 11.20 -14.74 6.64
C ALA A 127 9.70 -14.45 6.63
N LEU A 128 9.26 -13.45 7.42
CA LEU A 128 7.86 -13.02 7.49
C LEU A 128 7.34 -12.45 6.15
N SER A 129 8.19 -11.79 5.39
CA SER A 129 7.84 -11.34 4.04
C SER A 129 7.75 -12.51 3.06
N TYR A 130 8.71 -13.45 3.11
CA TYR A 130 8.85 -14.49 2.08
C TYR A 130 7.89 -15.66 2.28
N VAL A 131 7.35 -15.88 3.46
CA VAL A 131 6.29 -16.89 3.67
C VAL A 131 5.08 -16.65 2.75
N ARG A 132 4.78 -15.38 2.41
CA ARG A 132 3.72 -15.03 1.48
C ARG A 132 3.97 -15.59 0.08
N PHE A 133 5.19 -15.44 -0.44
CA PHE A 133 5.55 -15.98 -1.77
C PHE A 133 5.56 -17.50 -1.79
N LEU A 134 6.00 -18.13 -0.70
CA LEU A 134 5.91 -19.57 -0.54
C LEU A 134 4.45 -20.03 -0.60
N PHE A 135 3.57 -19.37 0.15
CA PHE A 135 2.13 -19.68 0.17
C PHE A 135 1.49 -19.47 -1.21
N ILE A 136 1.77 -18.34 -1.88
CA ILE A 136 1.32 -18.08 -3.25
C ILE A 136 1.77 -19.21 -4.19
N ARG A 137 3.01 -19.66 -4.09
CA ARG A 137 3.53 -20.75 -4.93
C ARG A 137 2.84 -22.08 -4.66
N MET A 138 2.57 -22.40 -3.40
CA MET A 138 1.88 -23.63 -3.01
C MET A 138 0.39 -23.63 -3.42
N HIS A 139 -0.24 -22.47 -3.45
CA HIS A 139 -1.67 -22.30 -3.71
C HIS A 139 -1.94 -21.42 -4.94
N ARG A 140 -1.18 -21.64 -6.01
CA ARG A 140 -1.15 -20.75 -7.19
C ARG A 140 -2.53 -20.41 -7.78
N ALA A 141 -3.47 -21.36 -7.72
CA ALA A 141 -4.82 -21.18 -8.25
C ALA A 141 -5.68 -20.16 -7.49
N LEU A 142 -5.27 -19.76 -6.28
CA LEU A 142 -5.97 -18.76 -5.47
C LEU A 142 -5.55 -17.31 -5.80
N PHE A 143 -4.49 -17.12 -6.59
CA PHE A 143 -3.84 -15.83 -6.74
C PHE A 143 -3.74 -15.41 -8.20
N ARG A 144 -3.69 -14.10 -8.44
CA ARG A 144 -3.51 -13.51 -9.77
C ARG A 144 -2.06 -13.71 -10.28
N ASP A 145 -1.85 -13.47 -11.57
CA ASP A 145 -0.53 -13.62 -12.21
C ASP A 145 0.46 -12.53 -11.81
N ARG A 146 -0.05 -11.39 -11.39
CA ARG A 146 0.74 -10.25 -10.92
C ARG A 146 0.53 -10.03 -9.44
N VAL A 147 1.59 -9.59 -8.77
CA VAL A 147 1.57 -9.25 -7.33
C VAL A 147 1.87 -7.76 -7.17
N LEU A 148 1.04 -7.07 -6.43
CA LEU A 148 1.20 -5.67 -6.05
C LEU A 148 1.70 -5.59 -4.61
N SER A 149 2.54 -4.61 -4.33
CA SER A 149 2.88 -4.18 -2.98
C SER A 149 2.82 -2.66 -2.93
N GLU A 150 1.86 -2.13 -2.19
CA GLU A 150 1.81 -0.70 -1.90
C GLU A 150 2.76 -0.38 -0.75
N LEU A 151 3.54 0.68 -0.92
CA LEU A 151 4.51 1.12 0.08
C LEU A 151 4.15 2.54 0.53
N LEU A 152 4.31 2.80 1.84
CA LEU A 152 4.03 4.12 2.38
C LEU A 152 4.89 5.19 1.70
N PRO A 153 4.28 6.35 1.34
CA PRO A 153 4.99 7.48 0.79
C PRO A 153 5.85 8.17 1.85
N PRO A 154 6.72 9.11 1.46
CA PRO A 154 7.35 10.01 2.42
C PRO A 154 6.31 10.81 3.19
N LEU A 155 6.33 10.70 4.52
CA LEU A 155 5.50 11.47 5.43
C LEU A 155 6.37 12.36 6.32
N GLU A 156 5.83 13.51 6.72
CA GLU A 156 6.41 14.37 7.74
C GLU A 156 6.29 13.72 9.13
N ALA A 157 6.96 14.26 10.12
CA ALA A 157 6.98 13.69 11.47
C ALA A 157 5.59 13.66 12.15
N ASP A 158 4.66 14.49 11.70
CA ASP A 158 3.27 14.53 12.16
C ASP A 158 2.33 13.65 11.33
N GLY A 159 2.86 12.86 10.38
CA GLY A 159 2.10 12.00 9.47
C GLY A 159 1.51 12.73 8.26
N THR A 160 1.82 14.00 8.06
CA THR A 160 1.35 14.77 6.90
C THR A 160 2.05 14.31 5.61
N SER A 161 1.28 14.10 4.55
CA SER A 161 1.78 13.88 3.20
C SER A 161 1.84 15.19 2.43
N ARG A 162 3.04 15.69 2.11
CA ARG A 162 3.21 16.93 1.32
C ARG A 162 2.58 16.82 -0.06
N LEU A 163 2.67 15.65 -0.68
CA LEU A 163 2.02 15.41 -1.99
C LEU A 163 0.50 15.49 -1.85
N TRP A 164 -0.06 14.90 -0.79
CA TRP A 164 -1.50 14.98 -0.54
C TRP A 164 -1.96 16.41 -0.27
N GLU A 165 -1.23 17.18 0.54
CA GLU A 165 -1.55 18.59 0.82
C GLU A 165 -1.56 19.46 -0.45
N ALA A 166 -0.62 19.20 -1.37
CA ALA A 166 -0.53 19.96 -2.60
C ALA A 166 -1.53 19.51 -3.69
N LEU A 167 -2.03 18.28 -3.62
CA LEU A 167 -2.89 17.68 -4.62
C LEU A 167 -4.22 17.20 -4.03
N GLY A 168 -4.23 16.14 -3.24
CA GLY A 168 -5.45 15.47 -2.77
C GLY A 168 -6.35 16.37 -1.95
N ARG A 169 -5.77 17.12 -1.01
CA ARG A 169 -6.52 18.07 -0.18
C ARG A 169 -7.19 19.18 -1.00
N LYS A 170 -6.63 19.57 -2.15
CA LYS A 170 -7.23 20.61 -3.00
C LYS A 170 -8.58 20.18 -3.58
N PHE A 171 -8.75 18.89 -3.83
CA PHE A 171 -10.00 18.35 -4.37
C PHE A 171 -10.97 17.89 -3.27
N THR A 172 -10.46 17.38 -2.14
CA THR A 172 -11.28 16.74 -1.12
C THR A 172 -11.51 17.60 0.11
N GLY A 173 -10.64 18.56 0.39
CA GLY A 173 -10.62 19.33 1.64
C GLY A 173 -10.12 18.54 2.86
N LEU A 174 -9.81 17.24 2.71
CA LEU A 174 -9.42 16.35 3.80
C LEU A 174 -7.91 16.38 4.04
N THR A 175 -7.49 16.14 5.28
CA THR A 175 -6.09 15.80 5.58
C THR A 175 -5.75 14.42 5.02
N TYR A 176 -4.48 14.07 4.93
CA TYR A 176 -4.06 12.73 4.49
C TYR A 176 -4.61 11.65 5.42
N GLN A 177 -4.52 11.86 6.73
CA GLN A 177 -4.99 10.92 7.74
C GLN A 177 -6.50 10.71 7.66
N ASP A 178 -7.29 11.80 7.52
CA ASP A 178 -8.75 11.68 7.40
C ASP A 178 -9.16 10.95 6.11
N ALA A 179 -8.52 11.30 4.99
CA ALA A 179 -8.80 10.67 3.70
C ALA A 179 -8.46 9.18 3.72
N ASP A 180 -7.35 8.80 4.33
CA ASP A 180 -6.90 7.43 4.45
C ASP A 180 -7.85 6.63 5.37
N LEU A 181 -8.25 7.18 6.51
CA LEU A 181 -9.22 6.57 7.42
C LEU A 181 -10.57 6.31 6.71
N ILE A 182 -11.11 7.31 6.01
CA ILE A 182 -12.37 7.17 5.27
C ILE A 182 -12.23 6.15 4.14
N SER A 183 -11.08 6.11 3.47
CA SER A 183 -10.84 5.22 2.34
C SER A 183 -10.80 3.73 2.70
N ASN A 184 -10.65 3.39 3.98
CA ASN A 184 -10.76 2.02 4.45
C ASN A 184 -12.19 1.47 4.29
N ASP A 185 -13.19 2.33 4.46
CA ASP A 185 -14.59 1.94 4.37
C ASP A 185 -15.20 2.27 3.00
N ASN A 186 -14.87 3.45 2.47
CA ASN A 186 -15.46 3.94 1.23
C ASN A 186 -14.50 4.88 0.47
N LYS A 187 -14.23 4.57 -0.78
CA LYS A 187 -13.38 5.36 -1.68
C LYS A 187 -14.19 6.21 -2.68
N GLU A 188 -15.52 6.29 -2.53
CA GLU A 188 -16.40 7.01 -3.46
C GLU A 188 -16.03 8.49 -3.59
N PHE A 189 -15.65 9.14 -2.49
CA PHE A 189 -15.28 10.57 -2.49
C PHE A 189 -14.07 10.87 -3.40
N ILE A 190 -13.15 9.92 -3.58
CA ILE A 190 -12.02 10.08 -4.51
C ILE A 190 -12.56 10.08 -5.94
N HIS A 191 -13.44 9.13 -6.27
CA HIS A 191 -14.06 9.06 -7.60
C HIS A 191 -14.93 10.28 -7.90
N ALA A 192 -15.65 10.79 -6.91
CA ALA A 192 -16.58 11.90 -7.08
C ALA A 192 -15.88 13.26 -7.18
N LEU A 193 -14.75 13.46 -6.54
CA LEU A 193 -14.12 14.77 -6.36
C LEU A 193 -12.85 14.98 -7.17
N PHE A 194 -12.12 13.92 -7.53
CA PHE A 194 -10.94 14.07 -8.37
C PHE A 194 -11.33 14.23 -9.84
N PRO A 195 -10.58 15.05 -10.61
CA PRO A 195 -10.84 15.23 -12.03
C PRO A 195 -10.47 13.98 -12.84
N ASP A 196 -11.26 13.68 -13.88
CA ASP A 196 -10.92 12.65 -14.87
C ASP A 196 -9.81 13.09 -15.83
N ASP A 197 -9.63 14.42 -15.98
CA ASP A 197 -8.61 15.00 -16.82
C ASP A 197 -7.21 14.84 -16.21
N PRO A 198 -6.14 14.77 -17.04
CA PRO A 198 -4.78 14.73 -16.55
C PRO A 198 -4.40 15.97 -15.75
N ILE A 199 -3.78 15.75 -14.60
CA ILE A 199 -3.25 16.83 -13.75
C ILE A 199 -1.78 17.03 -14.11
N HIS A 200 -1.40 18.21 -14.60
CA HIS A 200 -0.04 18.56 -14.93
C HIS A 200 0.79 18.79 -13.66
N THR A 201 1.84 18.02 -13.48
CA THR A 201 2.70 18.10 -12.28
C THR A 201 3.52 19.38 -12.22
N GLU A 202 3.69 20.07 -13.34
CA GLU A 202 4.35 21.39 -13.42
C GLU A 202 3.61 22.47 -12.62
N LEU A 203 2.34 22.24 -12.29
CA LEU A 203 1.55 23.13 -11.43
C LEU A 203 1.81 22.90 -9.93
N LEU A 204 2.48 21.80 -9.58
CA LEU A 204 2.89 21.52 -8.21
C LEU A 204 4.23 22.20 -7.88
N PRO A 205 4.46 22.54 -6.62
CA PRO A 205 5.79 23.00 -6.18
C PRO A 205 6.88 21.98 -6.53
N ASP A 206 8.06 22.46 -6.92
CA ASP A 206 9.16 21.60 -7.39
C ASP A 206 9.57 20.53 -6.36
N ASP A 207 9.60 20.90 -5.09
CA ASP A 207 9.93 20.02 -3.97
C ASP A 207 8.85 18.93 -3.73
N VAL A 208 7.60 19.21 -4.03
CA VAL A 208 6.50 18.25 -3.99
C VAL A 208 6.54 17.31 -5.19
N ARG A 209 6.82 17.84 -6.37
CA ARG A 209 6.92 17.07 -7.61
C ARG A 209 7.94 15.93 -7.49
N THR A 210 9.06 16.17 -6.79
CA THR A 210 10.10 15.15 -6.55
C THR A 210 9.64 14.00 -5.66
N LEU A 211 8.50 14.13 -4.95
CA LEU A 211 7.95 13.09 -4.09
C LEU A 211 7.07 12.08 -4.86
N ILE A 212 6.69 12.39 -6.09
CA ILE A 212 5.85 11.51 -6.90
C ILE A 212 6.59 10.18 -7.14
N GLY A 213 5.95 9.07 -6.78
CA GLY A 213 6.53 7.73 -6.90
C GLY A 213 7.64 7.40 -5.90
N GLN A 214 7.92 8.28 -4.95
CA GLN A 214 8.92 8.00 -3.91
C GLN A 214 8.32 7.20 -2.75
N VAL A 215 9.09 6.25 -2.24
CA VAL A 215 8.75 5.52 -1.00
C VAL A 215 9.33 6.22 0.22
N GLY A 216 8.59 6.14 1.32
CA GLY A 216 9.02 6.68 2.60
C GLY A 216 10.27 5.97 3.16
N PRO A 217 11.05 6.64 4.00
CA PRO A 217 12.30 6.09 4.55
C PRO A 217 12.07 4.78 5.30
N GLU A 218 10.91 4.60 5.91
CA GLU A 218 10.57 3.41 6.70
C GLU A 218 10.33 2.17 5.83
N THR A 219 9.91 2.36 4.58
CA THR A 219 9.60 1.27 3.63
C THR A 219 10.70 1.03 2.60
N LYS A 220 11.76 1.86 2.55
CA LYS A 220 12.90 1.66 1.62
C LYS A 220 13.57 0.28 1.74
N ALA A 221 13.67 -0.26 2.95
CA ALA A 221 14.25 -1.59 3.15
C ALA A 221 13.35 -2.69 2.55
N VAL A 222 12.03 -2.50 2.62
CA VAL A 222 11.03 -3.40 2.02
C VAL A 222 11.10 -3.29 0.49
N GLU A 223 11.13 -2.08 -0.06
CA GLU A 223 11.34 -1.86 -1.49
C GLU A 223 12.58 -2.58 -2.00
N ALA A 224 13.74 -2.35 -1.37
CA ALA A 224 15.00 -2.99 -1.75
C ALA A 224 14.93 -4.53 -1.69
N MET A 225 14.20 -5.07 -0.71
CA MET A 225 13.99 -6.52 -0.58
C MET A 225 13.11 -7.05 -1.72
N LEU A 226 12.02 -6.36 -2.07
CA LEU A 226 11.09 -6.77 -3.12
C LEU A 226 11.74 -6.65 -4.51
N ARG A 227 12.48 -5.58 -4.79
CA ARG A 227 13.23 -5.42 -6.05
C ARG A 227 14.24 -6.56 -6.28
N ARG A 228 14.88 -7.07 -5.23
CA ARG A 228 15.82 -8.22 -5.34
C ARG A 228 15.16 -9.51 -5.79
N ILE A 229 13.86 -9.64 -5.65
CA ILE A 229 13.10 -10.83 -6.07
C ILE A 229 12.26 -10.58 -7.31
N GLY A 230 12.44 -9.43 -8.00
CA GLY A 230 11.88 -9.15 -9.30
C GLY A 230 10.67 -8.23 -9.33
N PHE A 231 10.42 -7.46 -8.26
CA PHE A 231 9.47 -6.33 -8.33
C PHE A 231 10.13 -5.16 -9.07
N ASP A 232 9.38 -4.51 -9.94
CA ASP A 232 9.70 -3.31 -10.71
C ASP A 232 8.93 -2.07 -10.24
#